data_303dc54669324afe357567a9062c0eb6
#
_entry.id   303dc54669324afe357567a9062c0eb6
#
_cell.length_a   1.000
_cell.length_b   1.000
_cell.length_c   1.000
_cell.angle_alpha   90.00
_cell.angle_beta   90.00
_cell.angle_gamma   90.00
#
_symmetry.space_group_name_H-M   'P 1'
#
loop_
_entity.id
_entity.type
_entity.pdbx_description
1 polymer ?
#
loop_
_entity_poly.entity_id
_entity_poly.type
_entity_poly.pdbx_seq_one_letter_code
_entity_poly.pdbx_strand_id
1 'polypeptide(L)'
;KHADDIRNHKTPVIGFSSDMAADLETLRGFLFKNMWRHYKVNRMASKAKRVVTDLFDLFMSEPNTLPSDWQFSGGQALSEMTNNDRARIIADYIASMTDRYAIIEHERLFDLGPILR
;
A
#
# COMPACT_ATOMS: atom_id res chain seq x y z
N LYS A 1 21.37 29.60 -3.24
CA LYS A 1 22.07 28.28 -3.20
C LYS A 1 21.61 27.45 -1.98
N HIS A 2 20.33 27.52 -1.71
CA HIS A 2 19.68 26.73 -0.67
C HIS A 2 18.73 25.69 -1.29
N ALA A 3 18.38 24.64 -0.54
CA ALA A 3 17.44 23.62 -1.00
C ALA A 3 16.08 24.21 -1.42
N ASP A 4 15.69 25.33 -0.82
CA ASP A 4 14.45 26.03 -1.15
C ASP A 4 14.48 26.70 -2.53
N ASP A 5 15.64 27.11 -3.03
CA ASP A 5 15.79 27.63 -4.39
C ASP A 5 15.44 26.55 -5.43
N ILE A 6 15.79 25.28 -5.11
CA ILE A 6 15.47 24.12 -5.96
C ILE A 6 13.98 23.75 -5.85
N ARG A 7 13.42 23.73 -4.63
CA ARG A 7 12.00 23.42 -4.40
C ARG A 7 11.05 24.41 -5.08
N ASN A 8 11.45 25.69 -5.11
CA ASN A 8 10.65 26.75 -5.69
C ASN A 8 10.96 27.01 -7.18
N HIS A 9 11.87 26.24 -7.78
CA HIS A 9 12.19 26.39 -9.19
C HIS A 9 11.07 25.88 -10.08
N LYS A 10 10.69 26.68 -11.10
CA LYS A 10 9.53 26.38 -11.96
C LYS A 10 9.73 25.21 -12.91
N THR A 11 10.96 24.80 -13.15
CA THR A 11 11.32 23.70 -14.04
C THR A 11 12.27 22.74 -13.32
N PRO A 12 12.30 21.44 -13.68
CA PRO A 12 13.27 20.50 -13.14
C PRO A 12 14.69 21.01 -13.32
N VAL A 13 15.47 21.01 -12.24
CA VAL A 13 16.87 21.50 -12.22
C VAL A 13 17.84 20.45 -12.74
N ILE A 14 17.45 19.18 -12.65
CA ILE A 14 18.21 18.01 -13.15
C ILE A 14 17.24 17.16 -13.98
N GLY A 15 17.71 16.70 -15.11
CA GLY A 15 16.96 15.82 -16.00
C GLY A 15 17.88 15.07 -16.94
N PHE A 16 17.33 14.12 -17.65
CA PHE A 16 18.05 13.43 -18.72
C PHE A 16 18.13 14.31 -19.97
N SER A 17 19.15 14.10 -20.80
CA SER A 17 19.18 14.68 -22.14
C SER A 17 17.96 14.17 -22.96
N SER A 18 17.60 14.89 -24.03
CA SER A 18 16.49 14.49 -24.92
C SER A 18 16.65 13.07 -25.44
N ASP A 19 17.86 12.70 -25.84
CA ASP A 19 18.14 11.37 -26.41
C ASP A 19 17.99 10.28 -25.35
N MET A 20 18.56 10.50 -24.17
CA MET A 20 18.43 9.56 -23.05
C MET A 20 16.97 9.45 -22.56
N ALA A 21 16.21 10.54 -22.57
CA ALA A 21 14.78 10.49 -22.24
C ALA A 21 13.99 9.64 -23.25
N ALA A 22 14.30 9.74 -24.55
CA ALA A 22 13.68 8.93 -25.59
C ALA A 22 14.05 7.45 -25.46
N ASP A 23 15.33 7.16 -25.17
CA ASP A 23 15.80 5.78 -24.94
C ASP A 23 15.11 5.15 -23.71
N LEU A 24 14.98 5.93 -22.61
CA LEU A 24 14.26 5.48 -21.41
C LEU A 24 12.79 5.20 -21.68
N GLU A 25 12.12 6.02 -22.48
CA GLU A 25 10.72 5.78 -22.82
C GLU A 25 10.56 4.51 -23.67
N THR A 26 11.45 4.29 -24.62
CA THR A 26 11.52 3.07 -25.43
C THR A 26 11.75 1.84 -24.55
N LEU A 27 12.70 1.91 -23.62
CA LEU A 27 12.99 0.83 -22.67
C LEU A 27 11.79 0.56 -21.75
N ARG A 28 11.13 1.60 -21.23
CA ARG A 28 9.93 1.46 -20.43
C ARG A 28 8.81 0.74 -21.18
N GLY A 29 8.57 1.13 -22.43
CA GLY A 29 7.58 0.48 -23.27
C GLY A 29 7.86 -1.01 -23.47
N PHE A 30 9.11 -1.37 -23.72
CA PHE A 30 9.56 -2.75 -23.85
C PHE A 30 9.36 -3.54 -22.53
N LEU A 31 9.83 -3.00 -21.41
CA LEU A 31 9.71 -3.65 -20.10
C LEU A 31 8.25 -3.78 -19.67
N PHE A 32 7.43 -2.77 -19.92
CA PHE A 32 6.02 -2.82 -19.60
C PHE A 32 5.31 -3.98 -20.29
N LYS A 33 5.57 -4.16 -21.59
CA LYS A 33 4.94 -5.21 -22.40
C LYS A 33 5.48 -6.60 -22.06
N ASN A 34 6.80 -6.75 -21.89
CA ASN A 34 7.45 -8.06 -21.85
C ASN A 34 7.76 -8.55 -20.43
N MET A 35 7.85 -7.67 -19.44
CA MET A 35 8.21 -8.02 -18.08
C MET A 35 7.12 -7.65 -17.08
N TRP A 36 6.72 -6.39 -17.00
CA TRP A 36 5.80 -5.93 -15.94
C TRP A 36 4.37 -6.43 -16.12
N ARG A 37 3.96 -6.77 -17.34
CA ARG A 37 2.68 -7.42 -17.66
C ARG A 37 2.79 -8.94 -17.86
N HIS A 38 3.93 -9.52 -17.50
CA HIS A 38 4.07 -10.96 -17.54
C HIS A 38 3.08 -11.63 -16.56
N TYR A 39 2.51 -12.77 -16.95
CA TYR A 39 1.44 -13.42 -16.14
C TYR A 39 1.85 -13.72 -14.69
N LYS A 40 3.12 -14.06 -14.43
CA LYS A 40 3.63 -14.28 -13.07
C LYS A 40 3.57 -13.02 -12.21
N VAL A 41 3.93 -11.87 -12.78
CA VAL A 41 3.85 -10.56 -12.10
C VAL A 41 2.39 -10.19 -11.86
N ASN A 42 1.51 -10.37 -12.87
CA ASN A 42 0.09 -10.11 -12.73
C ASN A 42 -0.56 -10.98 -11.64
N ARG A 43 -0.16 -12.25 -11.52
CA ARG A 43 -0.62 -13.13 -10.44
C ARG A 43 -0.22 -12.61 -9.06
N MET A 44 1.04 -12.17 -8.91
CA MET A 44 1.52 -11.61 -7.63
C MET A 44 0.81 -10.30 -7.30
N ALA A 45 0.65 -9.41 -8.26
CA ALA A 45 -0.08 -8.15 -8.09
C ALA A 45 -1.55 -8.39 -7.73
N SER A 46 -2.21 -9.36 -8.37
CA SER A 46 -3.59 -9.76 -8.06
C SER A 46 -3.71 -10.32 -6.64
N LYS A 47 -2.75 -11.16 -6.22
CA LYS A 47 -2.71 -11.71 -4.86
C LYS A 47 -2.50 -10.60 -3.82
N ALA A 48 -1.54 -9.71 -4.03
CA ALA A 48 -1.28 -8.59 -3.13
C ALA A 48 -2.50 -7.67 -3.00
N LYS A 49 -3.15 -7.34 -4.13
CA LYS A 49 -4.39 -6.54 -4.11
C LYS A 49 -5.47 -7.20 -3.27
N ARG A 50 -5.65 -8.52 -3.39
CA ARG A 50 -6.63 -9.27 -2.60
C ARG A 50 -6.32 -9.18 -1.11
N VAL A 51 -5.07 -9.45 -0.70
CA VAL A 51 -4.66 -9.38 0.71
C VAL A 51 -4.98 -8.01 1.31
N VAL A 52 -4.64 -6.92 0.62
CA VAL A 52 -4.93 -5.56 1.11
C VAL A 52 -6.42 -5.28 1.18
N THR A 53 -7.19 -5.72 0.17
CA THR A 53 -8.64 -5.52 0.14
C THR A 53 -9.33 -6.29 1.27
N ASP A 54 -9.00 -7.56 1.43
CA ASP A 54 -9.61 -8.43 2.46
C ASP A 54 -9.33 -7.90 3.87
N LEU A 55 -8.07 -7.48 4.15
CA LEU A 55 -7.71 -6.87 5.44
C LEU A 55 -8.48 -5.56 5.68
N PHE A 56 -8.56 -4.70 4.67
CA PHE A 56 -9.26 -3.43 4.81
C PHE A 56 -10.76 -3.63 5.07
N ASP A 57 -11.42 -4.50 4.31
CA ASP A 57 -12.84 -4.76 4.43
C ASP A 57 -13.17 -5.41 5.79
N LEU A 58 -12.32 -6.33 6.26
CA LEU A 58 -12.48 -6.94 7.58
C LEU A 58 -12.38 -5.90 8.69
N PHE A 59 -11.32 -5.09 8.72
CA PHE A 59 -11.11 -4.10 9.76
C PHE A 59 -12.15 -2.97 9.72
N MET A 60 -12.71 -2.66 8.55
CA MET A 60 -13.83 -1.72 8.42
C MET A 60 -15.12 -2.27 9.03
N SER A 61 -15.42 -3.55 8.82
CA SER A 61 -16.61 -4.20 9.33
C SER A 61 -16.48 -4.60 10.80
N GLU A 62 -15.29 -5.03 11.21
CA GLU A 62 -14.98 -5.56 12.54
C GLU A 62 -13.77 -4.86 13.17
N PRO A 63 -13.87 -3.57 13.58
CA PRO A 63 -12.74 -2.82 14.12
C PRO A 63 -12.11 -3.42 15.39
N ASN A 64 -12.85 -4.26 16.11
CA ASN A 64 -12.40 -4.99 17.28
C ASN A 64 -11.41 -6.13 16.97
N THR A 65 -11.22 -6.47 15.71
CA THR A 65 -10.21 -7.45 15.27
C THR A 65 -8.81 -6.82 15.09
N LEU A 66 -8.72 -5.50 15.13
CA LEU A 66 -7.44 -4.80 15.16
C LEU A 66 -6.69 -5.04 16.48
N PRO A 67 -5.35 -4.94 16.49
CA PRO A 67 -4.59 -4.88 17.74
C PRO A 67 -5.07 -3.74 18.65
N SER A 68 -5.03 -3.95 19.96
CA SER A 68 -5.58 -3.01 20.95
C SER A 68 -5.10 -1.57 20.79
N ASP A 69 -3.83 -1.40 20.41
CA ASP A 69 -3.22 -0.08 20.20
C ASP A 69 -3.83 0.69 19.00
N TRP A 70 -4.51 -0.02 18.10
CA TRP A 70 -5.15 0.53 16.91
C TRP A 70 -6.66 0.61 17.01
N GLN A 71 -7.26 0.12 18.09
CA GLN A 71 -8.72 0.17 18.30
C GLN A 71 -9.22 1.53 18.77
N PHE A 72 -8.31 2.40 19.19
CA PHE A 72 -8.63 3.74 19.73
C PHE A 72 -7.75 4.80 19.05
N SER A 73 -8.32 5.96 18.81
CA SER A 73 -7.56 7.13 18.38
C SER A 73 -8.13 8.38 19.05
N GLY A 74 -7.25 9.20 19.63
CA GLY A 74 -7.67 10.41 20.35
C GLY A 74 -8.63 10.16 21.54
N GLY A 75 -8.61 8.95 22.13
CA GLY A 75 -9.51 8.57 23.23
C GLY A 75 -10.89 8.08 22.78
N GLN A 76 -11.16 7.99 21.48
CA GLN A 76 -12.41 7.48 20.92
C GLN A 76 -12.19 6.10 20.28
N ALA A 77 -13.14 5.18 20.46
CA ALA A 77 -13.11 3.87 19.82
C ALA A 77 -13.37 3.98 18.32
N LEU A 78 -12.66 3.19 17.52
CA LEU A 78 -12.86 3.18 16.06
C LEU A 78 -14.29 2.84 15.65
N SER A 79 -14.97 1.98 16.41
CA SER A 79 -16.37 1.60 16.16
C SER A 79 -17.33 2.79 16.24
N GLU A 80 -16.98 3.83 16.99
CA GLU A 80 -17.79 5.04 17.19
C GLU A 80 -17.44 6.18 16.24
N MET A 81 -16.36 6.04 15.46
CA MET A 81 -15.89 7.04 14.52
C MET A 81 -16.70 7.06 13.23
N THR A 82 -16.61 8.18 12.50
CA THR A 82 -17.13 8.24 11.14
C THR A 82 -16.42 7.24 10.24
N ASN A 83 -17.09 6.77 9.17
CA ASN A 83 -16.48 5.83 8.22
C ASN A 83 -15.18 6.38 7.60
N ASN A 84 -15.10 7.69 7.35
CA ASN A 84 -13.91 8.31 6.75
C ASN A 84 -12.73 8.31 7.72
N ASP A 85 -12.95 8.66 8.98
CA ASP A 85 -11.89 8.68 10.00
C ASP A 85 -11.40 7.25 10.29
N ARG A 86 -12.33 6.32 10.43
CA ARG A 86 -12.01 4.89 10.58
C ARG A 86 -11.20 4.35 9.41
N ALA A 87 -11.64 4.61 8.18
CA ALA A 87 -10.95 4.18 6.97
C ALA A 87 -9.52 4.71 6.90
N ARG A 88 -9.29 5.95 7.35
CA ARG A 88 -7.95 6.53 7.39
C ARG A 88 -7.04 5.79 8.35
N ILE A 89 -7.49 5.53 9.56
CA ILE A 89 -6.70 4.82 10.59
C ILE A 89 -6.39 3.40 10.14
N ILE A 90 -7.37 2.70 9.58
CA ILE A 90 -7.17 1.34 9.04
C ILE A 90 -6.18 1.35 7.88
N ALA A 91 -6.28 2.32 6.97
CA ALA A 91 -5.34 2.46 5.87
C ALA A 91 -3.90 2.71 6.38
N ASP A 92 -3.75 3.56 7.39
CA ASP A 92 -2.46 3.85 8.01
C ASP A 92 -1.89 2.60 8.73
N TYR A 93 -2.74 1.80 9.39
CA TYR A 93 -2.34 0.52 9.97
C TYR A 93 -1.83 -0.46 8.91
N ILE A 94 -2.59 -0.68 7.84
CA ILE A 94 -2.18 -1.58 6.74
C ILE A 94 -0.91 -1.07 6.07
N ALA A 95 -0.78 0.25 5.84
CA ALA A 95 0.41 0.86 5.25
C ALA A 95 1.66 0.74 6.14
N SER A 96 1.50 0.58 7.46
CA SER A 96 2.60 0.34 8.40
C SER A 96 3.16 -1.08 8.34
N MET A 97 2.43 -2.02 7.72
CA MET A 97 2.84 -3.41 7.61
C MET A 97 3.96 -3.59 6.57
N THR A 98 4.88 -4.51 6.83
CA THR A 98 5.71 -5.07 5.76
C THR A 98 4.89 -6.06 4.92
N ASP A 99 5.28 -6.30 3.67
CA ASP A 99 4.62 -7.27 2.79
C ASP A 99 4.46 -8.64 3.47
N ARG A 100 5.52 -9.08 4.13
CA ARG A 100 5.51 -10.36 4.85
C ARG A 100 4.53 -10.37 6.02
N TYR A 101 4.47 -9.28 6.77
CA TYR A 101 3.54 -9.17 7.90
C TYR A 101 2.09 -9.17 7.42
N ALA A 102 1.77 -8.42 6.37
CA ALA A 102 0.43 -8.38 5.80
C ALA A 102 -0.05 -9.76 5.32
N ILE A 103 0.85 -10.57 4.71
CA ILE A 103 0.51 -11.93 4.29
C ILE A 103 0.22 -12.83 5.51
N ILE A 104 1.07 -12.78 6.53
CA ILE A 104 0.89 -13.58 7.76
C ILE A 104 -0.39 -13.17 8.50
N GLU A 105 -0.65 -11.87 8.57
CA GLU A 105 -1.86 -11.36 9.22
C GLU A 105 -3.12 -11.76 8.47
N HIS A 106 -3.09 -11.71 7.14
CA HIS A 106 -4.18 -12.22 6.31
C HIS A 106 -4.41 -13.72 6.54
N GLU A 107 -3.34 -14.53 6.59
CA GLU A 107 -3.45 -15.96 6.90
C GLU A 107 -4.07 -16.21 8.29
N ARG A 108 -3.67 -15.42 9.31
CA ARG A 108 -4.21 -15.55 10.67
C ARG A 108 -5.71 -15.24 10.76
N LEU A 109 -6.17 -14.29 9.96
CA LEU A 109 -7.56 -13.80 10.02
C LEU A 109 -8.51 -14.62 9.13
N PHE A 110 -8.01 -15.18 8.03
CA PHE A 110 -8.84 -15.80 7.00
C PHE A 110 -8.62 -17.32 6.84
N ASP A 111 -7.49 -17.87 7.35
CA ASP A 111 -7.25 -19.30 7.28
C ASP A 111 -7.90 -19.99 8.48
N LEU A 112 -8.82 -20.90 8.20
CA LEU A 112 -9.51 -21.75 9.21
C LEU A 112 -8.64 -22.94 9.65
N GLY A 113 -7.37 -22.97 9.31
CA GLY A 113 -6.42 -23.99 9.78
C GLY A 113 -6.26 -23.99 11.32
N PRO A 114 -5.75 -25.07 11.92
CA PRO A 114 -5.74 -25.28 13.38
C PRO A 114 -4.72 -24.40 14.13
N ILE A 115 -4.38 -23.24 13.64
CA ILE A 115 -3.41 -22.35 14.28
C ILE A 115 -4.13 -21.23 15.03
N LEU A 116 -4.78 -21.61 16.11
CA LEU A 116 -5.02 -20.72 17.22
C LEU A 116 -3.66 -20.50 17.94
N ARG A 117 -2.89 -19.55 17.48
CA ARG A 117 -1.69 -19.08 18.17
C ARG A 117 -1.80 -17.61 18.47
#